data_106fd2913cc26c318c865d0e136b6a72
#
_entry.id   106fd2913cc26c318c865d0e136b6a72
#
_cell.length_a   1.000
_cell.length_b   1.000
_cell.length_c   1.000
_cell.angle_alpha   90.00
_cell.angle_beta   90.00
_cell.angle_gamma   90.00
#
_symmetry.space_group_name_H-M   'P 1'
#
loop_
_entity.id
_entity.type
_entity.pdbx_description
1 polymer ?
#
loop_
_entity_poly.entity_id
_entity_poly.type
_entity_poly.pdbx_seq_one_letter_code
_entity_poly.pdbx_strand_id
1 'polypeptide(L)'
;MEEEFILKKYFIQYMKNIKGLSDTSVKHYIGSLRTISKFLRERNLINREVYEVIDIDMLRRLREIVYSDSDFINKNNRGKRMYSAGLNNYIAFAEGEDFKDIRDKSLLMDIPVPVKAVTGKRMISWNRSGIIRNQALEMAEYRCEVETTHESIIAERNHKLYMEGHHVIPMKKQMNFKNSLDVYANIVCLCPTCHRKIHYGVKDDRIKMGEKIYLDRADRLVNSGIRLSKREFLSIILY
;
A
#
# COMPACT_ATOMS: atom_id res chain seq x y z
N MET A 1 -19.00 -10.90 11.78
CA MET A 1 -17.64 -11.03 11.20
C MET A 1 -16.97 -9.67 11.28
N GLU A 2 -15.83 -9.53 11.96
CA GLU A 2 -15.07 -8.28 11.92
C GLU A 2 -14.67 -8.00 10.47
N GLU A 3 -14.99 -6.81 9.98
CA GLU A 3 -14.53 -6.37 8.65
C GLU A 3 -12.99 -6.35 8.65
N GLU A 4 -12.41 -7.13 7.78
CA GLU A 4 -10.96 -7.25 7.66
C GLU A 4 -10.43 -6.10 6.79
N PHE A 5 -9.90 -5.07 7.42
CA PHE A 5 -9.26 -3.96 6.72
C PHE A 5 -7.87 -4.39 6.20
N ILE A 6 -7.65 -4.24 4.90
CA ILE A 6 -6.39 -4.64 4.28
C ILE A 6 -5.17 -3.97 4.89
N LEU A 7 -5.22 -2.66 5.12
CA LEU A 7 -4.11 -1.93 5.73
C LEU A 7 -3.86 -2.39 7.17
N LYS A 8 -4.90 -2.80 7.92
CA LYS A 8 -4.73 -3.44 9.24
C LYS A 8 -3.97 -4.75 9.13
N LYS A 9 -4.28 -5.59 8.14
CA LYS A 9 -3.61 -6.87 7.91
C LYS A 9 -2.14 -6.65 7.58
N TYR A 10 -1.84 -5.76 6.64
CA TYR A 10 -0.47 -5.39 6.30
C TYR A 10 0.29 -4.75 7.47
N PHE A 11 -0.36 -3.91 8.27
CA PHE A 11 0.25 -3.33 9.45
C PHE A 11 0.62 -4.39 10.51
N ILE A 12 -0.23 -5.39 10.72
CA ILE A 12 0.09 -6.52 11.61
C ILE A 12 1.32 -7.27 11.09
N GLN A 13 1.38 -7.55 9.79
CA GLN A 13 2.55 -8.20 9.18
C GLN A 13 3.82 -7.36 9.33
N TYR A 14 3.73 -6.07 9.08
CA TYR A 14 4.84 -5.13 9.28
C TYR A 14 5.35 -5.15 10.72
N MET A 15 4.47 -5.04 11.70
CA MET A 15 4.88 -5.06 13.12
C MET A 15 5.56 -6.37 13.51
N LYS A 16 5.03 -7.51 13.06
CA LYS A 16 5.60 -8.83 13.40
C LYS A 16 6.89 -9.11 12.67
N ASN A 17 6.90 -8.93 11.38
CA ASN A 17 7.93 -9.47 10.50
C ASN A 17 9.03 -8.47 10.18
N ILE A 18 8.75 -7.16 10.24
CA ILE A 18 9.74 -6.11 9.97
C ILE A 18 10.24 -5.52 11.29
N LYS A 19 9.32 -5.14 12.18
CA LYS A 19 9.69 -4.58 13.49
C LYS A 19 10.02 -5.64 14.55
N GLY A 20 9.77 -6.92 14.31
CA GLY A 20 10.06 -8.01 15.25
C GLY A 20 9.27 -7.94 16.57
N LEU A 21 8.07 -7.33 16.56
CA LEU A 21 7.30 -7.11 17.78
C LEU A 21 6.56 -8.37 18.24
N SER A 22 6.45 -8.55 19.56
CA SER A 22 5.67 -9.62 20.17
C SER A 22 4.18 -9.47 19.87
N ASP A 23 3.44 -10.59 19.90
CA ASP A 23 1.98 -10.60 19.75
C ASP A 23 1.26 -9.70 20.75
N THR A 24 1.79 -9.60 21.97
CA THR A 24 1.26 -8.71 23.01
C THR A 24 1.41 -7.24 22.60
N SER A 25 2.58 -6.82 22.12
CA SER A 25 2.83 -5.47 21.64
C SER A 25 1.94 -5.13 20.44
N VAL A 26 1.80 -6.07 19.50
CA VAL A 26 0.92 -5.91 18.33
C VAL A 26 -0.54 -5.70 18.77
N LYS A 27 -1.05 -6.52 19.72
CA LYS A 27 -2.40 -6.34 20.28
C LYS A 27 -2.60 -4.97 20.93
N HIS A 28 -1.61 -4.48 21.67
CA HIS A 28 -1.65 -3.16 22.30
C HIS A 28 -1.72 -2.03 21.26
N TYR A 29 -0.93 -2.07 20.20
CA TYR A 29 -0.98 -1.05 19.14
C TYR A 29 -2.29 -1.09 18.35
N ILE A 30 -2.81 -2.28 18.06
CA ILE A 30 -4.15 -2.42 17.45
C ILE A 30 -5.25 -1.85 18.35
N GLY A 31 -5.18 -2.11 19.65
CA GLY A 31 -6.09 -1.53 20.65
C GLY A 31 -6.01 0.00 20.72
N SER A 32 -4.80 0.54 20.62
CA SER A 32 -4.56 1.99 20.58
C SER A 32 -5.20 2.63 19.35
N LEU A 33 -5.03 2.03 18.17
CA LEU A 33 -5.62 2.54 16.92
C LEU A 33 -7.15 2.44 16.93
N ARG A 34 -7.74 1.43 17.56
CA ARG A 34 -9.18 1.35 17.78
C ARG A 34 -9.68 2.52 18.63
N THR A 35 -8.94 2.88 19.69
CA THR A 35 -9.27 4.03 20.54
C THR A 35 -9.16 5.34 19.77
N ILE A 36 -8.13 5.50 18.95
CA ILE A 36 -7.95 6.68 18.09
C ILE A 36 -9.06 6.76 17.04
N SER A 37 -9.41 5.65 16.41
CA SER A 37 -10.53 5.61 15.46
C SER A 37 -11.84 6.05 16.10
N LYS A 38 -12.13 5.60 17.33
CA LYS A 38 -13.29 6.05 18.09
C LYS A 38 -13.28 7.57 18.33
N PHE A 39 -12.16 8.10 18.80
CA PHE A 39 -11.94 9.53 19.01
C PHE A 39 -12.17 10.36 17.74
N LEU A 40 -11.64 9.90 16.60
CA LEU A 40 -11.79 10.59 15.32
C LEU A 40 -13.22 10.52 14.78
N ARG A 41 -13.94 9.40 14.98
CA ARG A 41 -15.36 9.27 14.61
C ARG A 41 -16.25 10.19 15.42
N GLU A 42 -16.03 10.29 16.72
CA GLU A 42 -16.79 11.18 17.61
C GLU A 42 -16.70 12.65 17.20
N ARG A 43 -15.63 13.00 16.44
CA ARG A 43 -15.41 14.33 15.86
C ARG A 43 -15.78 14.45 14.37
N ASN A 44 -16.37 13.42 13.81
CA ASN A 44 -16.75 13.34 12.38
C ASN A 44 -15.58 13.54 11.41
N LEU A 45 -14.35 13.19 11.83
CA LEU A 45 -13.13 13.30 11.02
C LEU A 45 -12.90 12.07 10.13
N ILE A 46 -13.39 10.91 10.56
CA ILE A 46 -13.43 9.67 9.78
C ILE A 46 -14.77 8.96 9.97
N ASN A 47 -15.16 8.13 9.01
CA ASN A 47 -16.45 7.43 9.09
C ASN A 47 -16.37 6.10 9.86
N ARG A 48 -15.24 5.39 9.78
CA ARG A 48 -15.09 4.03 10.36
C ARG A 48 -13.79 3.89 11.14
N GLU A 49 -12.76 3.32 10.53
CA GLU A 49 -11.48 3.04 11.19
C GLU A 49 -10.33 3.80 10.50
N VAL A 50 -9.30 4.14 11.25
CA VAL A 50 -8.10 4.80 10.72
C VAL A 50 -7.44 4.01 9.59
N TYR A 51 -7.61 2.69 9.55
CA TYR A 51 -7.13 1.82 8.48
C TYR A 51 -7.83 2.03 7.12
N GLU A 52 -8.93 2.76 7.08
CA GLU A 52 -9.62 3.11 5.81
C GLU A 52 -9.08 4.39 5.18
N VAL A 53 -8.27 5.12 5.92
CA VAL A 53 -7.58 6.30 5.39
C VAL A 53 -6.44 5.81 4.51
N ILE A 54 -6.60 5.94 3.20
CA ILE A 54 -5.66 5.46 2.17
C ILE A 54 -4.74 6.56 1.64
N ASP A 55 -4.88 7.76 2.16
CA ASP A 55 -4.09 8.94 1.82
C ASP A 55 -3.16 9.33 2.98
N ILE A 56 -1.86 9.41 2.69
CA ILE A 56 -0.82 9.68 3.69
C ILE A 56 -0.94 11.09 4.25
N ASP A 57 -1.27 12.08 3.42
CA ASP A 57 -1.36 13.47 3.86
C ASP A 57 -2.58 13.65 4.76
N MET A 58 -3.67 12.93 4.49
CA MET A 58 -4.81 12.87 5.40
C MET A 58 -4.42 12.25 6.75
N LEU A 59 -3.67 11.14 6.77
CA LEU A 59 -3.16 10.54 8.01
C LEU A 59 -2.30 11.49 8.83
N ARG A 60 -1.43 12.25 8.17
CA ARG A 60 -0.59 13.28 8.82
C ARG A 60 -1.44 14.36 9.46
N ARG A 61 -2.45 14.88 8.74
CA ARG A 61 -3.39 15.88 9.27
C ARG A 61 -4.17 15.34 10.48
N LEU A 62 -4.65 14.10 10.40
CA LEU A 62 -5.33 13.46 11.53
C LEU A 62 -4.43 13.33 12.75
N ARG A 63 -3.13 13.02 12.58
CA ARG A 63 -2.16 13.01 13.67
C ARG A 63 -2.04 14.37 14.35
N GLU A 64 -1.89 15.45 13.58
CA GLU A 64 -1.79 16.81 14.12
C GLU A 64 -3.05 17.18 14.92
N ILE A 65 -4.23 16.85 14.41
CA ILE A 65 -5.50 17.08 15.12
C ILE A 65 -5.54 16.30 16.43
N VAL A 66 -5.18 15.02 16.40
CA VAL A 66 -5.14 14.16 17.59
C VAL A 66 -4.16 14.71 18.64
N TYR A 67 -3.00 15.20 18.20
CA TYR A 67 -1.96 15.68 19.11
C TYR A 67 -2.18 17.10 19.64
N SER A 68 -3.05 17.89 19.02
CA SER A 68 -3.46 19.21 19.51
C SER A 68 -4.68 19.18 20.43
N ASP A 69 -5.40 18.06 20.51
CA ASP A 69 -6.61 17.91 21.32
C ASP A 69 -6.26 17.67 22.80
N SER A 70 -6.74 18.53 23.69
CA SER A 70 -6.43 18.48 25.13
C SER A 70 -6.97 17.20 25.80
N ASP A 71 -8.15 16.71 25.39
CA ASP A 71 -8.74 15.49 25.95
C ASP A 71 -7.93 14.26 25.57
N PHE A 72 -7.48 14.23 24.30
CA PHE A 72 -6.59 13.17 23.84
C PHE A 72 -5.23 13.22 24.55
N ILE A 73 -4.61 14.40 24.71
CA ILE A 73 -3.35 14.57 25.42
C ILE A 73 -3.46 14.02 26.85
N ASN A 74 -4.52 14.39 27.57
CA ASN A 74 -4.78 13.92 28.93
C ASN A 74 -4.96 12.41 29.00
N LYS A 75 -5.71 11.84 28.05
CA LYS A 75 -5.94 10.39 27.94
C LYS A 75 -4.63 9.66 27.62
N ASN A 76 -3.84 10.19 26.68
CA ASN A 76 -2.57 9.62 26.26
C ASN A 76 -1.53 9.61 27.40
N ASN A 77 -1.48 10.68 28.21
CA ASN A 77 -0.59 10.76 29.37
C ASN A 77 -0.96 9.72 30.42
N ARG A 78 -2.26 9.57 30.75
CA ARG A 78 -2.76 8.51 31.64
C ARG A 78 -2.46 7.11 31.10
N GLY A 79 -2.52 6.92 29.79
CA GLY A 79 -2.17 5.68 29.08
C GLY A 79 -0.66 5.51 28.83
N LYS A 80 0.22 6.24 29.54
CA LYS A 80 1.69 6.14 29.39
C LYS A 80 2.14 6.28 27.93
N ARG A 81 1.49 7.17 27.17
CA ARG A 81 1.75 7.46 25.74
C ARG A 81 1.55 6.27 24.78
N MET A 82 0.85 5.23 25.20
CA MET A 82 0.62 4.05 24.35
C MET A 82 -0.18 4.40 23.10
N TYR A 83 -1.15 5.32 23.19
CA TYR A 83 -1.96 5.70 22.04
C TYR A 83 -1.15 6.41 20.95
N SER A 84 -0.32 7.39 21.36
CA SER A 84 0.57 8.06 20.41
C SER A 84 1.62 7.12 19.82
N ALA A 85 2.16 6.18 20.59
CA ALA A 85 3.07 5.17 20.08
C ALA A 85 2.40 4.30 19.00
N GLY A 86 1.15 3.86 19.22
CA GLY A 86 0.39 3.10 18.22
C GLY A 86 0.16 3.90 16.93
N LEU A 87 -0.22 5.18 17.03
CA LEU A 87 -0.45 6.04 15.86
C LEU A 87 0.85 6.31 15.10
N ASN A 88 1.95 6.60 15.79
CA ASN A 88 3.25 6.83 15.15
C ASN A 88 3.75 5.59 14.41
N ASN A 89 3.60 4.39 15.00
CA ASN A 89 3.94 3.15 14.30
C ASN A 89 3.07 2.92 13.05
N TYR A 90 1.78 3.28 13.12
CA TYR A 90 0.91 3.16 11.94
C TYR A 90 1.27 4.16 10.84
N ILE A 91 1.67 5.38 11.21
CA ILE A 91 2.12 6.39 10.24
C ILE A 91 3.46 5.98 9.62
N ALA A 92 4.43 5.52 10.42
CA ALA A 92 5.69 4.99 9.92
C ALA A 92 5.47 3.84 8.92
N PHE A 93 4.55 2.92 9.23
CA PHE A 93 4.10 1.90 8.28
C PHE A 93 3.52 2.52 7.00
N ALA A 94 2.58 3.48 7.11
CA ALA A 94 1.93 4.11 5.97
C ALA A 94 2.93 4.88 5.08
N GLU A 95 3.96 5.47 5.68
CA GLU A 95 5.05 6.15 4.99
C GLU A 95 6.06 5.19 4.36
N GLY A 96 5.99 3.90 4.66
CA GLY A 96 6.91 2.89 4.13
C GLY A 96 8.26 2.86 4.84
N GLU A 97 8.34 3.32 6.07
CA GLU A 97 9.55 3.22 6.88
C GLU A 97 10.00 1.77 7.00
N ASP A 98 11.30 1.50 6.84
CA ASP A 98 11.94 0.17 6.81
C ASP A 98 11.53 -0.75 5.63
N PHE A 99 10.69 -0.31 4.71
CA PHE A 99 10.29 -1.14 3.56
C PHE A 99 11.43 -1.43 2.59
N LYS A 100 12.44 -0.57 2.51
CA LYS A 100 13.67 -0.80 1.74
C LYS A 100 14.48 -1.99 2.27
N ASP A 101 14.38 -2.28 3.58
CA ASP A 101 15.16 -3.32 4.25
C ASP A 101 14.49 -4.71 4.16
N ILE A 102 13.32 -4.81 3.55
CA ILE A 102 12.61 -6.08 3.36
C ILE A 102 13.34 -6.93 2.32
N ARG A 103 14.04 -7.96 2.78
CA ARG A 103 14.79 -8.89 1.91
C ARG A 103 13.86 -9.85 1.18
N ASP A 104 12.91 -10.46 1.87
CA ASP A 104 11.92 -11.36 1.29
C ASP A 104 10.54 -10.70 1.24
N LYS A 105 10.27 -10.02 0.13
CA LYS A 105 9.02 -9.30 -0.11
C LYS A 105 7.82 -10.24 -0.25
N SER A 106 8.05 -11.47 -0.73
CA SER A 106 6.99 -12.41 -1.06
C SER A 106 6.30 -12.99 0.17
N LEU A 107 7.06 -13.32 1.21
CA LEU A 107 6.53 -13.92 2.44
C LEU A 107 5.77 -12.94 3.33
N LEU A 108 6.12 -11.65 3.26
CA LEU A 108 5.63 -10.66 4.21
C LEU A 108 4.44 -9.86 3.71
N MET A 109 4.41 -9.57 2.41
CA MET A 109 3.49 -8.59 1.82
C MET A 109 2.58 -9.18 0.74
N ASP A 110 2.98 -10.28 0.12
CA ASP A 110 2.20 -10.90 -0.95
C ASP A 110 1.21 -11.92 -0.37
N ILE A 111 0.06 -11.43 0.05
CA ILE A 111 -1.02 -12.20 0.64
C ILE A 111 -2.33 -11.97 -0.13
N PRO A 112 -3.22 -12.98 -0.22
CA PRO A 112 -4.52 -12.79 -0.83
C PRO A 112 -5.35 -11.76 -0.05
N VAL A 113 -5.91 -10.80 -0.77
CA VAL A 113 -6.70 -9.71 -0.22
C VAL A 113 -8.10 -9.76 -0.79
N PRO A 114 -9.15 -9.85 0.05
CA PRO A 114 -10.52 -9.81 -0.41
C PRO A 114 -10.83 -8.49 -1.15
N VAL A 115 -11.64 -8.59 -2.20
CA VAL A 115 -12.09 -7.41 -2.94
C VAL A 115 -13.09 -6.63 -2.10
N LYS A 116 -12.84 -5.32 -1.94
CA LYS A 116 -13.83 -4.37 -1.44
C LYS A 116 -14.32 -3.51 -2.60
N ALA A 117 -15.56 -3.74 -3.02
CA ALA A 117 -16.24 -2.87 -3.96
C ALA A 117 -16.77 -1.63 -3.23
N VAL A 118 -16.49 -0.45 -3.76
CA VAL A 118 -17.20 0.76 -3.37
C VAL A 118 -18.38 0.93 -4.32
N THR A 119 -19.56 0.60 -3.83
CA THR A 119 -20.81 0.76 -4.59
C THR A 119 -21.31 2.20 -4.47
N GLY A 120 -21.09 2.99 -5.50
CA GLY A 120 -21.83 4.24 -5.73
C GLY A 120 -23.02 3.97 -6.67
N LYS A 121 -24.08 4.78 -6.58
CA LYS A 121 -25.37 4.57 -7.28
C LYS A 121 -25.32 4.38 -8.82
N ARG A 122 -24.17 4.52 -9.50
CA ARG A 122 -24.03 4.37 -10.96
C ARG A 122 -22.71 3.80 -11.50
N MET A 123 -21.68 3.64 -10.68
CA MET A 123 -20.41 3.04 -11.14
C MET A 123 -19.73 2.28 -10.00
N ILE A 124 -19.23 1.08 -10.29
CA ILE A 124 -18.30 0.37 -9.42
C ILE A 124 -16.94 1.05 -9.59
N SER A 125 -16.49 1.74 -8.55
CA SER A 125 -15.13 2.30 -8.52
C SER A 125 -14.27 1.45 -7.58
N TRP A 126 -13.05 1.20 -7.99
CA TRP A 126 -12.06 0.47 -7.19
C TRP A 126 -11.09 1.47 -6.59
N ASN A 127 -11.08 1.59 -5.27
CA ASN A 127 -10.14 2.46 -4.58
C ASN A 127 -8.71 1.96 -4.79
N ARG A 128 -7.80 2.89 -5.06
CA ARG A 128 -6.37 2.66 -5.12
C ARG A 128 -5.73 3.27 -3.88
N SER A 129 -5.03 2.45 -3.11
CA SER A 129 -4.36 2.92 -1.90
C SER A 129 -3.09 3.71 -2.25
N GLY A 130 -3.07 4.99 -1.94
CA GLY A 130 -1.86 5.81 -2.02
C GLY A 130 -0.77 5.28 -1.09
N ILE A 131 -1.16 4.67 0.04
CA ILE A 131 -0.25 4.05 1.00
C ILE A 131 0.46 2.85 0.38
N ILE A 132 -0.28 1.86 -0.18
CA ILE A 132 0.32 0.67 -0.80
C ILE A 132 1.23 1.05 -1.97
N ARG A 133 0.79 2.03 -2.78
CA ARG A 133 1.62 2.56 -3.88
C ARG A 133 2.91 3.17 -3.36
N ASN A 134 2.86 4.03 -2.35
CA ASN A 134 4.05 4.67 -1.79
C ASN A 134 5.02 3.63 -1.20
N GLN A 135 4.49 2.67 -0.46
CA GLN A 135 5.27 1.58 0.11
C GLN A 135 5.94 0.72 -0.98
N ALA A 136 5.25 0.48 -2.11
CA ALA A 136 5.85 -0.22 -3.25
C ALA A 136 7.04 0.57 -3.85
N LEU A 137 6.96 1.89 -3.90
CA LEU A 137 8.08 2.75 -4.32
C LEU A 137 9.25 2.72 -3.32
N GLU A 138 8.96 2.74 -2.02
CA GLU A 138 9.98 2.60 -0.97
C GLU A 138 10.68 1.23 -1.05
N MET A 139 9.93 0.14 -1.25
CA MET A 139 10.48 -1.20 -1.44
C MET A 139 11.39 -1.33 -2.67
N ALA A 140 11.15 -0.54 -3.70
CA ALA A 140 11.97 -0.46 -4.91
C ALA A 140 13.10 0.57 -4.78
N GLU A 141 13.25 1.21 -3.61
CA GLU A 141 14.22 2.27 -3.35
C GLU A 141 14.16 3.40 -4.39
N TYR A 142 12.95 3.66 -4.91
CA TYR A 142 12.72 4.63 -6.00
C TYR A 142 13.61 4.37 -7.22
N ARG A 143 13.85 3.10 -7.55
CA ARG A 143 14.53 2.69 -8.78
C ARG A 143 13.56 2.02 -9.74
N CYS A 144 13.79 2.24 -11.04
CA CYS A 144 12.96 1.63 -12.08
C CYS A 144 13.15 0.11 -12.10
N GLU A 145 12.08 -0.66 -11.91
CA GLU A 145 12.14 -2.13 -11.88
C GLU A 145 12.31 -2.76 -13.28
N VAL A 146 12.16 -1.99 -14.35
CA VAL A 146 12.52 -2.46 -15.70
C VAL A 146 14.04 -2.39 -15.90
N GLU A 147 14.67 -1.32 -15.43
CA GLU A 147 16.13 -1.15 -15.48
C GLU A 147 16.55 -0.16 -14.38
N THR A 148 17.32 -0.65 -13.44
CA THR A 148 17.69 0.10 -12.22
C THR A 148 18.61 1.31 -12.49
N THR A 149 19.27 1.33 -13.65
CA THR A 149 20.14 2.42 -14.09
C THR A 149 19.39 3.57 -14.74
N HIS A 150 18.07 3.44 -14.95
CA HIS A 150 17.27 4.53 -15.50
C HIS A 150 17.26 5.74 -14.58
N GLU A 151 17.70 6.86 -15.11
CA GLU A 151 17.66 8.15 -14.44
C GLU A 151 16.26 8.77 -14.49
N SER A 152 16.00 9.66 -13.56
CA SER A 152 14.79 10.47 -13.48
C SER A 152 15.12 11.76 -12.72
N ILE A 153 14.18 12.72 -12.72
CA ILE A 153 14.32 13.94 -11.94
C ILE A 153 14.27 13.62 -10.42
N ILE A 154 14.85 14.48 -9.62
CA ILE A 154 14.68 14.43 -8.17
C ILE A 154 13.36 15.13 -7.82
N ALA A 155 12.48 14.44 -7.13
CA ALA A 155 11.22 14.98 -6.67
C ALA A 155 11.42 15.95 -5.50
N GLU A 156 10.89 17.15 -5.58
CA GLU A 156 10.99 18.17 -4.54
C GLU A 156 10.44 17.68 -3.18
N ARG A 157 9.35 16.95 -3.22
CA ARG A 157 8.63 16.50 -2.01
C ARG A 157 9.45 15.64 -1.07
N ASN A 158 10.30 14.74 -1.58
CA ASN A 158 11.00 13.72 -0.78
C ASN A 158 12.49 13.58 -1.11
N HIS A 159 12.99 14.39 -2.04
CA HIS A 159 14.38 14.39 -2.51
C HIS A 159 14.86 13.01 -3.01
N LYS A 160 13.96 12.19 -3.53
CA LYS A 160 14.22 10.90 -4.16
C LYS A 160 13.99 10.98 -5.68
N LEU A 161 14.47 9.98 -6.43
CA LEU A 161 14.16 9.88 -7.84
C LEU A 161 12.64 9.85 -8.04
N TYR A 162 12.13 10.64 -8.98
CA TYR A 162 10.71 10.65 -9.32
C TYR A 162 10.36 9.35 -10.04
N MET A 163 9.57 8.53 -9.39
CA MET A 163 9.08 7.26 -9.93
C MET A 163 7.56 7.19 -9.82
N GLU A 164 6.96 6.38 -10.68
CA GLU A 164 5.51 6.20 -10.75
C GLU A 164 5.16 4.75 -10.42
N GLY A 165 4.27 4.57 -9.43
CA GLY A 165 3.74 3.25 -9.10
C GLY A 165 2.66 2.86 -10.11
N HIS A 166 2.88 1.77 -10.86
CA HIS A 166 2.00 1.30 -11.92
C HIS A 166 1.38 -0.06 -11.58
N HIS A 167 0.04 -0.15 -11.64
CA HIS A 167 -0.66 -1.44 -11.57
C HIS A 167 -0.49 -2.17 -12.90
N VAL A 168 0.28 -3.25 -12.90
CA VAL A 168 0.59 -4.03 -14.12
C VAL A 168 -0.68 -4.66 -14.69
N ILE A 169 -1.50 -5.23 -13.81
CA ILE A 169 -2.87 -5.63 -14.15
C ILE A 169 -3.77 -4.44 -13.78
N PRO A 170 -4.37 -3.76 -14.78
CA PRO A 170 -5.13 -2.54 -14.52
C PRO A 170 -6.33 -2.76 -13.61
N MET A 171 -6.59 -1.83 -12.69
CA MET A 171 -7.72 -1.89 -11.75
C MET A 171 -9.09 -2.05 -12.43
N LYS A 172 -9.25 -1.59 -13.68
CA LYS A 172 -10.47 -1.83 -14.49
C LYS A 172 -10.79 -3.30 -14.72
N LYS A 173 -9.81 -4.20 -14.56
CA LYS A 173 -9.97 -5.67 -14.69
C LYS A 173 -10.35 -6.34 -13.37
N GLN A 174 -10.52 -5.60 -12.27
CA GLN A 174 -10.80 -6.16 -10.94
C GLN A 174 -11.97 -7.15 -10.93
N MET A 175 -13.01 -6.92 -11.72
CA MET A 175 -14.16 -7.83 -11.80
C MET A 175 -13.81 -9.27 -12.24
N ASN A 176 -12.67 -9.45 -12.89
CA ASN A 176 -12.20 -10.75 -13.35
C ASN A 176 -11.42 -11.53 -12.28
N PHE A 177 -11.21 -10.94 -11.11
CA PHE A 177 -10.37 -11.50 -10.04
C PHE A 177 -11.11 -11.56 -8.71
N LYS A 178 -10.95 -12.68 -8.00
CA LYS A 178 -11.53 -12.89 -6.67
C LYS A 178 -10.83 -12.06 -5.59
N ASN A 179 -9.53 -11.81 -5.77
CA ASN A 179 -8.71 -11.03 -4.85
C ASN A 179 -8.44 -9.64 -5.40
N SER A 180 -8.13 -8.71 -4.51
CA SER A 180 -7.81 -7.34 -4.89
C SER A 180 -6.60 -7.26 -5.80
N LEU A 181 -6.70 -6.43 -6.83
CA LEU A 181 -5.57 -6.03 -7.68
C LEU A 181 -4.76 -4.89 -7.06
N ASP A 182 -5.26 -4.24 -6.00
CA ASP A 182 -4.52 -3.19 -5.27
C ASP A 182 -3.65 -3.83 -4.18
N VAL A 183 -2.61 -4.52 -4.63
CA VAL A 183 -1.65 -5.28 -3.79
C VAL A 183 -0.22 -5.01 -4.27
N TYR A 184 0.76 -5.19 -3.38
CA TYR A 184 2.17 -4.95 -3.70
C TYR A 184 2.68 -5.76 -4.90
N ALA A 185 2.24 -7.01 -5.05
CA ALA A 185 2.62 -7.87 -6.16
C ALA A 185 2.25 -7.27 -7.53
N ASN A 186 1.17 -6.49 -7.59
CA ASN A 186 0.65 -5.90 -8.81
C ASN A 186 1.13 -4.46 -9.05
N ILE A 187 1.91 -3.87 -8.14
CA ILE A 187 2.43 -2.51 -8.31
C ILE A 187 3.93 -2.59 -8.59
N VAL A 188 4.35 -2.01 -9.71
CA VAL A 188 5.75 -1.86 -10.11
C VAL A 188 6.18 -0.40 -10.07
N CYS A 189 7.43 -0.17 -9.68
CA CYS A 189 8.07 1.14 -9.66
C CYS A 189 8.69 1.40 -11.04
N LEU A 190 8.20 2.39 -11.78
CA LEU A 190 8.68 2.72 -13.12
C LEU A 190 9.15 4.16 -13.17
N CYS A 191 10.23 4.43 -13.93
CA CYS A 191 10.53 5.80 -14.33
C CYS A 191 9.45 6.30 -15.30
N PRO A 192 9.25 7.64 -15.46
CA PRO A 192 8.24 8.20 -16.35
C PRO A 192 8.31 7.67 -17.79
N THR A 193 9.53 7.46 -18.30
CA THR A 193 9.73 6.91 -19.63
C THR A 193 9.21 5.49 -19.76
N CYS A 194 9.55 4.60 -18.82
CA CYS A 194 9.06 3.22 -18.82
C CYS A 194 7.56 3.16 -18.58
N HIS A 195 7.01 4.03 -17.72
CA HIS A 195 5.57 4.12 -17.50
C HIS A 195 4.82 4.56 -18.77
N ARG A 196 5.36 5.52 -19.52
CA ARG A 196 4.79 5.88 -20.84
C ARG A 196 4.98 4.78 -21.87
N LYS A 197 6.14 4.13 -21.88
CA LYS A 197 6.43 3.02 -22.80
C LYS A 197 5.47 1.85 -22.62
N ILE A 198 5.14 1.44 -21.40
CA ILE A 198 4.21 0.32 -21.17
C ILE A 198 2.79 0.63 -21.65
N HIS A 199 2.39 1.91 -21.66
CA HIS A 199 1.07 2.33 -22.14
C HIS A 199 1.03 2.59 -23.66
N TYR A 200 2.06 3.23 -24.20
CA TYR A 200 2.03 3.84 -25.55
C TYR A 200 3.17 3.40 -26.45
N GLY A 201 4.12 2.64 -25.97
CA GLY A 201 5.24 2.13 -26.76
C GLY A 201 4.81 1.17 -27.85
N VAL A 202 5.70 0.92 -28.82
CA VAL A 202 5.47 -0.10 -29.86
C VAL A 202 5.27 -1.46 -29.21
N LYS A 203 4.50 -2.32 -29.89
CA LYS A 203 4.05 -3.60 -29.34
C LYS A 203 5.19 -4.48 -28.84
N ASP A 204 6.28 -4.57 -29.60
CA ASP A 204 7.41 -5.43 -29.26
C ASP A 204 8.14 -4.96 -27.99
N ASP A 205 8.28 -3.64 -27.78
CA ASP A 205 8.85 -3.08 -26.56
C ASP A 205 7.95 -3.34 -25.35
N ARG A 206 6.64 -3.21 -25.54
CA ARG A 206 5.65 -3.50 -24.47
C ARG A 206 5.67 -4.98 -24.10
N ILE A 207 5.82 -5.88 -25.07
CA ILE A 207 5.95 -7.32 -24.83
C ILE A 207 7.21 -7.61 -24.02
N LYS A 208 8.39 -7.13 -24.47
CA LYS A 208 9.66 -7.36 -23.77
C LYS A 208 9.61 -6.85 -22.33
N MET A 209 9.05 -5.66 -22.13
CA MET A 209 8.88 -5.10 -20.79
C MET A 209 7.92 -5.94 -19.94
N GLY A 210 6.79 -6.36 -20.50
CA GLY A 210 5.81 -7.20 -19.83
C GLY A 210 6.36 -8.57 -19.46
N GLU A 211 7.19 -9.18 -20.30
CA GLU A 211 7.86 -10.45 -20.01
C GLU A 211 8.82 -10.33 -18.82
N LYS A 212 9.64 -9.28 -18.78
CA LYS A 212 10.53 -9.02 -17.66
C LYS A 212 9.73 -8.86 -16.36
N ILE A 213 8.71 -7.99 -16.36
CA ILE A 213 7.84 -7.76 -15.21
C ILE A 213 7.14 -9.07 -14.77
N TYR A 214 6.67 -9.88 -15.71
CA TYR A 214 6.03 -11.16 -15.37
C TYR A 214 6.99 -12.09 -14.65
N LEU A 215 8.23 -12.25 -15.13
CA LEU A 215 9.23 -13.12 -14.51
C LEU A 215 9.52 -12.68 -13.07
N ASP A 216 9.63 -11.38 -12.82
CA ASP A 216 9.92 -10.84 -11.50
C ASP A 216 8.69 -10.88 -10.55
N ARG A 217 7.49 -11.04 -11.07
CA ARG A 217 6.23 -10.91 -10.32
C ARG A 217 5.37 -12.16 -10.25
N ALA A 218 5.64 -13.19 -11.07
CA ALA A 218 4.78 -14.36 -11.20
C ALA A 218 4.47 -15.02 -9.85
N ASP A 219 5.49 -15.33 -9.06
CA ASP A 219 5.32 -15.98 -7.76
C ASP A 219 4.62 -15.06 -6.75
N ARG A 220 4.95 -13.78 -6.75
CA ARG A 220 4.32 -12.78 -5.91
C ARG A 220 2.83 -12.62 -6.21
N LEU A 221 2.46 -12.61 -7.49
CA LEU A 221 1.06 -12.58 -7.93
C LEU A 221 0.32 -13.83 -7.46
N VAL A 222 0.92 -15.02 -7.61
CA VAL A 222 0.34 -16.29 -7.14
C VAL A 222 0.12 -16.25 -5.63
N ASN A 223 1.10 -15.79 -4.84
CA ASN A 223 1.00 -15.66 -3.39
C ASN A 223 -0.11 -14.67 -2.98
N SER A 224 -0.32 -13.63 -3.76
CA SER A 224 -1.42 -12.68 -3.59
C SER A 224 -2.78 -13.21 -4.09
N GLY A 225 -2.84 -14.47 -4.50
CA GLY A 225 -4.06 -15.11 -5.00
C GLY A 225 -4.46 -14.69 -6.42
N ILE A 226 -3.54 -14.11 -7.18
CA ILE A 226 -3.72 -13.68 -8.58
C ILE A 226 -2.99 -14.67 -9.47
N ARG A 227 -3.72 -15.59 -10.09
CA ARG A 227 -3.15 -16.63 -10.95
C ARG A 227 -3.40 -16.30 -12.40
N LEU A 228 -2.31 -16.13 -13.15
CA LEU A 228 -2.29 -15.85 -14.58
C LEU A 228 -1.12 -16.59 -15.23
N SER A 229 -1.34 -17.18 -16.39
CA SER A 229 -0.25 -17.59 -17.27
C SER A 229 0.44 -16.36 -17.86
N LYS A 230 1.68 -16.53 -18.31
CA LYS A 230 2.43 -15.46 -19.03
C LYS A 230 1.63 -14.90 -20.21
N ARG A 231 0.95 -15.77 -20.96
CA ARG A 231 0.14 -15.38 -22.12
C ARG A 231 -1.05 -14.48 -21.72
N GLU A 232 -1.77 -14.84 -20.66
CA GLU A 232 -2.88 -14.05 -20.14
C GLU A 232 -2.39 -12.69 -19.62
N PHE A 233 -1.28 -12.69 -18.84
CA PHE A 233 -0.67 -11.48 -18.34
C PHE A 233 -0.29 -10.52 -19.47
N LEU A 234 0.42 -11.00 -20.50
CA LEU A 234 0.82 -10.17 -21.65
C LEU A 234 -0.41 -9.68 -22.43
N SER A 235 -1.46 -10.49 -22.57
CA SER A 235 -2.69 -10.04 -23.22
C SER A 235 -3.34 -8.88 -22.49
N ILE A 236 -3.25 -8.84 -21.16
CA ILE A 236 -3.80 -7.74 -20.34
C ILE A 236 -3.01 -6.44 -20.53
N ILE A 237 -1.69 -6.52 -20.61
CA ILE A 237 -0.80 -5.34 -20.75
C ILE A 237 -0.93 -4.72 -22.15
N LEU A 238 -1.23 -5.51 -23.17
CA LEU A 238 -1.28 -5.06 -24.56
C LEU A 238 -2.61 -4.37 -24.92
N TYR A 239 -3.64 -4.53 -24.11
CA TYR A 239 -4.96 -3.91 -24.26
C TYR A 239 -5.22 -2.84 -23.18
#